data_46c17bda5060ca68ea64a7098dac66eb
#
_entry.id   46c17bda5060ca68ea64a7098dac66eb
#
_cell.length_a   1.000
_cell.length_b   1.000
_cell.length_c   1.000
_cell.angle_alpha   90.00
_cell.angle_beta   90.00
_cell.angle_gamma   90.00
#
_symmetry.space_group_name_H-M   'P 1'
#
loop_
_entity.id
_entity.type
_entity.pdbx_description
1 polymer ?
#
loop_
_entity_poly.entity_id
_entity_poly.type
_entity_poly.pdbx_seq_one_letter_code
_entity_poly.pdbx_strand_id
1 'polypeptide(L)'
;YAERELATVAIIASLGKGVEPMLKGHMGIALNVGVTPDELRGVLAIIEKNIGRSEADNGKQVLNELLQSKGLTTKPETPIVAVENDVKKQKVTFHNRFLIDIVGDLYFPADYDATKKYAAIIVGHPFGGVKEQTSGLHARKLAELGYVALAFDASYYGESGGYPRRMESPEVRVEDFSAAVDFLTNHPAVYADKIGVIGICGGGCYSVSATQIDHRIKALATISMYDMGRARRQGVGDSQTYEQRMAILDEIGRQRTAEYGGAVRKDIR
;
A
#
# COMPACT_ATOMS: atom_id res chain seq x y z
N TYR A 1 14.98 -6.01 -0.63
CA TYR A 1 15.37 -6.18 0.79
C TYR A 1 15.50 -4.82 1.49
N ALA A 2 16.17 -3.82 0.87
CA ALA A 2 16.38 -2.50 1.46
C ALA A 2 15.07 -1.81 1.86
N GLU A 3 14.09 -1.75 0.98
CA GLU A 3 12.78 -1.12 1.23
C GLU A 3 12.01 -1.80 2.36
N ARG A 4 12.11 -3.13 2.46
CA ARG A 4 11.48 -3.87 3.54
C ARG A 4 12.11 -3.54 4.89
N GLU A 5 13.43 -3.42 4.95
CA GLU A 5 14.12 -3.03 6.18
C GLU A 5 13.82 -1.58 6.56
N LEU A 6 13.71 -0.66 5.59
CA LEU A 6 13.26 0.71 5.88
C LEU A 6 11.85 0.73 6.50
N ALA A 7 10.91 -0.04 5.95
CA ALA A 7 9.57 -0.15 6.52
C ALA A 7 9.60 -0.75 7.94
N THR A 8 10.42 -1.77 8.17
CA THR A 8 10.59 -2.40 9.49
C THR A 8 11.19 -1.41 10.49
N VAL A 9 12.23 -0.67 10.09
CA VAL A 9 12.83 0.38 10.92
C VAL A 9 11.80 1.46 11.27
N ALA A 10 10.98 1.90 10.29
CA ALA A 10 9.94 2.89 10.53
C ALA A 10 8.92 2.42 11.58
N ILE A 11 8.45 1.18 11.46
CA ILE A 11 7.50 0.59 12.42
C ILE A 11 8.11 0.51 13.82
N ILE A 12 9.33 -0.03 13.95
CA ILE A 12 9.97 -0.20 15.26
C ILE A 12 10.27 1.15 15.89
N ALA A 13 10.81 2.11 15.13
CA ALA A 13 11.13 3.43 15.63
C ALA A 13 9.89 4.20 16.09
N SER A 14 8.72 3.99 15.48
CA SER A 14 7.46 4.60 15.90
C SER A 14 6.92 4.09 17.24
N LEU A 15 7.45 2.99 17.76
CA LEU A 15 7.09 2.47 19.09
C LEU A 15 7.81 3.23 20.24
N GLY A 16 8.81 4.04 19.94
CA GLY A 16 9.51 4.86 20.94
C GLY A 16 10.50 4.07 21.79
N LYS A 17 10.50 4.32 23.10
CA LYS A 17 11.45 3.72 24.04
C LYS A 17 11.15 2.24 24.34
N GLY A 18 12.21 1.48 24.65
CA GLY A 18 12.13 0.06 25.01
C GLY A 18 12.36 -0.89 23.84
N VAL A 19 12.54 -0.39 22.63
CA VAL A 19 12.78 -1.19 21.42
C VAL A 19 14.19 -1.01 20.85
N GLU A 20 15.06 -0.30 21.55
CA GLU A 20 16.40 0.11 21.07
C GLU A 20 17.24 -1.06 20.54
N PRO A 21 17.33 -2.23 21.22
CA PRO A 21 18.12 -3.34 20.71
C PRO A 21 17.59 -3.88 19.38
N MET A 22 16.28 -3.97 19.23
CA MET A 22 15.63 -4.43 18.01
C MET A 22 15.78 -3.40 16.90
N LEU A 23 15.58 -2.12 17.20
CA LEU A 23 15.76 -1.02 16.27
C LEU A 23 17.19 -0.95 15.75
N LYS A 24 18.19 -1.07 16.64
CA LYS A 24 19.61 -1.11 16.28
C LYS A 24 19.93 -2.29 15.37
N GLY A 25 19.36 -3.47 15.64
CA GLY A 25 19.52 -4.66 14.80
C GLY A 25 19.00 -4.43 13.38
N HIS A 26 17.77 -3.94 13.23
CA HIS A 26 17.18 -3.69 11.92
C HIS A 26 17.82 -2.53 11.15
N MET A 27 18.25 -1.45 11.82
CA MET A 27 19.06 -0.40 11.19
C MET A 27 20.41 -0.98 10.71
N GLY A 28 21.01 -1.89 11.47
CA GLY A 28 22.25 -2.58 11.06
C GLY A 28 22.06 -3.46 9.83
N ILE A 29 20.95 -4.19 9.72
CA ILE A 29 20.58 -4.97 8.55
C ILE A 29 20.31 -4.04 7.36
N ALA A 30 19.55 -2.97 7.57
CA ALA A 30 19.27 -1.98 6.53
C ALA A 30 20.55 -1.43 5.89
N LEU A 31 21.53 -1.02 6.71
CA LEU A 31 22.84 -0.57 6.22
C LEU A 31 23.58 -1.66 5.43
N ASN A 32 23.51 -2.93 5.88
CA ASN A 32 24.18 -4.04 5.19
C ASN A 32 23.55 -4.39 3.84
N VAL A 33 22.25 -4.10 3.63
CA VAL A 33 21.55 -4.32 2.35
C VAL A 33 21.51 -3.09 1.46
N GLY A 34 22.31 -2.06 1.79
CA GLY A 34 22.53 -0.89 0.95
C GLY A 34 21.69 0.35 1.26
N VAL A 35 20.89 0.32 2.33
CA VAL A 35 20.22 1.54 2.82
C VAL A 35 21.28 2.49 3.36
N THR A 36 21.21 3.74 2.97
CA THR A 36 22.14 4.77 3.42
C THR A 36 21.78 5.33 4.80
N PRO A 37 22.75 5.89 5.55
CA PRO A 37 22.43 6.63 6.78
C PRO A 37 21.45 7.79 6.56
N ASP A 38 21.49 8.43 5.41
CA ASP A 38 20.60 9.56 5.10
C ASP A 38 19.16 9.10 4.87
N GLU A 39 18.95 7.95 4.26
CA GLU A 39 17.61 7.34 4.13
C GLU A 39 17.04 6.96 5.51
N LEU A 40 17.86 6.43 6.41
CA LEU A 40 17.45 6.15 7.80
C LEU A 40 17.08 7.44 8.54
N ARG A 41 17.84 8.53 8.37
CA ARG A 41 17.49 9.85 8.91
C ARG A 41 16.18 10.38 8.34
N GLY A 42 15.94 10.17 7.02
CA GLY A 42 14.69 10.51 6.37
C GLY A 42 13.48 9.83 7.00
N VAL A 43 13.59 8.54 7.31
CA VAL A 43 12.55 7.79 8.04
C VAL A 43 12.28 8.41 9.42
N LEU A 44 13.34 8.75 10.16
CA LEU A 44 13.20 9.35 11.50
C LEU A 44 12.59 10.76 11.45
N ALA A 45 12.87 11.52 10.41
CA ALA A 45 12.23 12.83 10.20
C ALA A 45 10.72 12.69 9.91
N ILE A 46 10.31 11.66 9.17
CA ILE A 46 8.90 11.35 8.94
C ILE A 46 8.20 10.96 10.24
N ILE A 47 8.87 10.19 11.11
CA ILE A 47 8.36 9.82 12.45
C ILE A 47 8.20 11.08 13.31
N GLU A 48 9.17 11.98 13.32
CA GLU A 48 9.08 13.23 14.07
C GLU A 48 7.86 14.05 13.68
N LYS A 49 7.57 14.13 12.38
CA LYS A 49 6.44 14.91 11.84
C LYS A 49 5.08 14.26 12.14
N ASN A 50 4.98 12.93 12.09
CA ASN A 50 3.68 12.24 12.05
C ASN A 50 3.33 11.46 13.33
N ILE A 51 4.33 11.11 14.13
CA ILE A 51 4.15 10.30 15.37
C ILE A 51 4.48 11.15 16.58
N GLY A 52 5.75 11.60 16.70
CA GLY A 52 6.18 12.39 17.81
C GLY A 52 7.70 12.61 17.84
N ARG A 53 8.08 13.70 18.51
CA ARG A 53 9.49 14.08 18.65
C ARG A 53 10.26 13.08 19.54
N SER A 54 9.61 12.58 20.58
CA SER A 54 10.20 11.61 21.52
C SER A 54 10.65 10.32 20.83
N GLU A 55 9.79 9.79 19.95
CA GLU A 55 10.02 8.55 19.18
C GLU A 55 11.16 8.74 18.17
N ALA A 56 11.14 9.89 17.49
CA ALA A 56 12.19 10.26 16.54
C ALA A 56 13.54 10.46 17.22
N ASP A 57 13.61 11.14 18.36
CA ASP A 57 14.85 11.40 19.10
C ASP A 57 15.45 10.08 19.61
N ASN A 58 14.63 9.13 20.08
CA ASN A 58 15.08 7.80 20.45
C ASN A 58 15.71 7.08 19.24
N GLY A 59 15.03 7.12 18.08
CA GLY A 59 15.56 6.53 16.84
C GLY A 59 16.86 7.18 16.37
N LYS A 60 16.96 8.50 16.44
CA LYS A 60 18.19 9.26 16.10
C LYS A 60 19.37 8.88 17.00
N GLN A 61 19.12 8.71 18.30
CA GLN A 61 20.14 8.25 19.23
C GLN A 61 20.66 6.86 18.86
N VAL A 62 19.76 5.90 18.62
CA VAL A 62 20.13 4.51 18.23
C VAL A 62 20.93 4.52 16.93
N LEU A 63 20.52 5.31 15.93
CA LEU A 63 21.24 5.42 14.67
C LEU A 63 22.65 5.97 14.87
N ASN A 64 22.80 7.05 15.65
CA ASN A 64 24.10 7.65 15.91
C ASN A 64 25.06 6.67 16.62
N GLU A 65 24.59 5.95 17.64
CA GLU A 65 25.37 4.91 18.31
C GLU A 65 25.82 3.80 17.35
N LEU A 66 24.92 3.38 16.45
CA LEU A 66 25.23 2.38 15.44
C LEU A 66 26.29 2.87 14.45
N LEU A 67 26.14 4.09 13.93
CA LEU A 67 27.10 4.68 12.98
C LEU A 67 28.48 4.87 13.60
N GLN A 68 28.56 5.32 14.87
CA GLN A 68 29.80 5.41 15.61
C GLN A 68 30.46 4.04 15.78
N SER A 69 29.68 2.99 16.13
CA SER A 69 30.19 1.64 16.30
C SER A 69 30.73 1.02 15.01
N LYS A 70 30.24 1.49 13.85
CA LYS A 70 30.70 1.06 12.51
C LYS A 70 31.79 1.96 11.92
N GLY A 71 32.25 2.99 12.62
CA GLY A 71 33.23 3.96 12.11
C GLY A 71 32.71 4.83 10.98
N LEU A 72 31.39 4.91 10.80
CA LEU A 72 30.74 5.76 9.82
C LEU A 72 30.54 7.13 10.45
N THR A 73 31.30 8.15 9.99
CA THR A 73 31.15 9.54 10.47
C THR A 73 29.77 10.09 10.10
N THR A 74 29.08 10.67 11.09
CA THR A 74 27.85 11.42 10.84
C THR A 74 28.19 12.68 10.07
N LYS A 75 27.74 12.82 8.81
CA LYS A 75 27.69 14.14 8.17
C LYS A 75 26.69 15.02 8.94
N PRO A 76 26.96 16.33 9.08
CA PRO A 76 25.99 17.24 9.67
C PRO A 76 24.67 17.12 8.89
N GLU A 77 23.56 17.03 9.64
CA GLU A 77 22.22 16.92 9.09
C GLU A 77 21.97 18.09 8.12
N THR A 78 21.89 17.76 6.83
CA THR A 78 21.22 18.66 5.89
C THR A 78 19.74 18.56 6.21
N PRO A 79 19.03 19.63 6.59
CA PRO A 79 17.61 19.57 6.84
C PRO A 79 16.93 19.04 5.59
N ILE A 80 16.28 17.88 5.68
CA ILE A 80 15.37 17.43 4.63
C ILE A 80 14.17 18.38 4.75
N VAL A 81 14.17 19.44 3.96
CA VAL A 81 13.01 20.29 3.78
C VAL A 81 12.00 19.44 3.04
N ALA A 82 10.96 19.01 3.72
CA ALA A 82 9.78 18.44 3.07
C ALA A 82 9.21 19.55 2.19
N VAL A 83 9.45 19.49 0.89
CA VAL A 83 8.78 20.35 -0.07
C VAL A 83 7.37 19.80 -0.17
N GLU A 84 6.45 20.38 0.58
CA GLU A 84 5.02 20.17 0.38
C GLU A 84 4.66 20.91 -0.92
N ASN A 85 4.75 20.20 -2.04
CA ASN A 85 4.03 20.61 -3.23
C ASN A 85 2.54 20.47 -2.92
N ASP A 86 1.78 21.54 -3.07
CA ASP A 86 0.32 21.58 -2.87
C ASP A 86 -0.40 20.75 -3.92
N VAL A 87 -0.27 19.44 -3.81
CA VAL A 87 -1.00 18.47 -4.64
C VAL A 87 -2.49 18.60 -4.33
N LYS A 88 -3.30 18.85 -5.34
CA LYS A 88 -4.75 18.91 -5.21
C LYS A 88 -5.32 17.49 -5.16
N LYS A 89 -6.35 17.31 -4.34
CA LYS A 89 -7.04 16.02 -4.21
C LYS A 89 -8.54 16.21 -4.37
N GLN A 90 -9.17 15.29 -5.09
CA GLN A 90 -10.61 15.23 -5.30
C GLN A 90 -11.13 13.84 -4.93
N LYS A 91 -12.16 13.76 -4.08
CA LYS A 91 -12.88 12.50 -3.87
C LYS A 91 -13.72 12.22 -5.10
N VAL A 92 -13.64 10.98 -5.59
CA VAL A 92 -14.37 10.51 -6.76
C VAL A 92 -15.12 9.23 -6.45
N THR A 93 -16.22 9.00 -7.17
CA THR A 93 -16.99 7.76 -7.11
C THR A 93 -17.25 7.27 -8.51
N PHE A 94 -17.02 6.00 -8.74
CA PHE A 94 -17.34 5.29 -9.98
C PHE A 94 -17.87 3.90 -9.61
N HIS A 95 -18.35 3.12 -10.55
CA HIS A 95 -18.86 1.79 -10.26
C HIS A 95 -18.15 0.75 -11.13
N ASN A 96 -18.01 -0.45 -10.60
CA ASN A 96 -17.56 -1.61 -11.36
C ASN A 96 -18.74 -2.28 -12.09
N ARG A 97 -18.49 -3.29 -12.92
CA ARG A 97 -19.56 -3.97 -13.66
C ARG A 97 -20.53 -4.78 -12.76
N PHE A 98 -20.19 -4.99 -11.50
CA PHE A 98 -21.11 -5.57 -10.51
C PHE A 98 -21.99 -4.51 -9.83
N LEU A 99 -21.97 -3.27 -10.32
CA LEU A 99 -22.70 -2.12 -9.79
C LEU A 99 -22.34 -1.81 -8.33
N ILE A 100 -21.13 -2.11 -7.94
CA ILE A 100 -20.58 -1.73 -6.64
C ILE A 100 -19.94 -0.35 -6.80
N ASP A 101 -20.35 0.62 -5.98
CA ASP A 101 -19.73 1.94 -5.95
C ASP A 101 -18.33 1.85 -5.38
N ILE A 102 -17.37 2.34 -6.13
CA ILE A 102 -15.96 2.44 -5.77
C ILE A 102 -15.64 3.89 -5.43
N VAL A 103 -15.12 4.13 -4.24
CA VAL A 103 -14.72 5.46 -3.78
C VAL A 103 -13.21 5.60 -3.85
N GLY A 104 -12.75 6.66 -4.49
CA GLY A 104 -11.34 6.95 -4.66
C GLY A 104 -10.97 8.39 -4.32
N ASP A 105 -9.69 8.60 -4.10
CA ASP A 105 -9.05 9.90 -4.05
C ASP A 105 -8.22 10.09 -5.33
N LEU A 106 -8.61 11.06 -6.15
CA LEU A 106 -7.92 11.45 -7.36
C LEU A 106 -6.99 12.62 -7.04
N TYR A 107 -5.70 12.42 -7.24
CA TYR A 107 -4.65 13.40 -7.00
C TYR A 107 -4.21 14.03 -8.32
N PHE A 108 -4.02 15.35 -8.31
CA PHE A 108 -3.54 16.12 -9.46
C PHE A 108 -2.20 16.77 -9.13
N PRO A 109 -1.31 16.96 -10.15
CA PRO A 109 -0.07 17.72 -9.96
C PRO A 109 -0.30 19.09 -9.32
N ALA A 110 0.71 19.60 -8.63
CA ALA A 110 0.63 20.92 -8.01
C ALA A 110 0.37 22.03 -9.05
N ASP A 111 0.97 21.92 -10.21
CA ASP A 111 0.83 22.80 -11.37
C ASP A 111 -0.32 22.37 -12.33
N TYR A 112 -1.31 21.65 -11.82
CA TYR A 112 -2.42 21.14 -12.61
C TYR A 112 -3.12 22.25 -13.41
N ASP A 113 -3.18 22.03 -14.71
CA ASP A 113 -3.86 22.86 -15.70
C ASP A 113 -5.00 22.05 -16.34
N ALA A 114 -6.23 22.48 -16.12
CA ALA A 114 -7.43 21.80 -16.62
C ALA A 114 -7.53 21.76 -18.16
N THR A 115 -6.70 22.54 -18.87
CA THR A 115 -6.66 22.55 -20.35
C THR A 115 -5.72 21.46 -20.89
N LYS A 116 -4.91 20.81 -20.02
CA LYS A 116 -3.94 19.79 -20.39
C LYS A 116 -4.41 18.40 -20.00
N LYS A 117 -3.80 17.42 -20.65
CA LYS A 117 -3.94 16.01 -20.26
C LYS A 117 -2.65 15.49 -19.67
N TYR A 118 -2.78 14.49 -18.81
CA TYR A 118 -1.70 13.88 -18.06
C TYR A 118 -1.71 12.37 -18.25
N ALA A 119 -0.56 11.73 -18.13
CA ALA A 119 -0.51 10.30 -17.92
C ALA A 119 -1.08 9.99 -16.51
N ALA A 120 -1.77 8.85 -16.37
CA ALA A 120 -2.42 8.51 -15.12
C ALA A 120 -1.90 7.21 -14.53
N ILE A 121 -1.88 7.11 -13.20
CA ILE A 121 -1.46 5.92 -12.47
C ILE A 121 -2.53 5.55 -11.43
N ILE A 122 -3.00 4.31 -11.50
CA ILE A 122 -3.90 3.71 -10.52
C ILE A 122 -3.04 3.05 -9.44
N VAL A 123 -3.35 3.27 -8.17
CA VAL A 123 -2.62 2.68 -7.03
C VAL A 123 -3.55 1.82 -6.20
N GLY A 124 -3.37 0.50 -6.31
CA GLY A 124 -4.14 -0.49 -5.54
C GLY A 124 -3.52 -0.75 -4.17
N HIS A 125 -4.38 -0.75 -3.14
CA HIS A 125 -3.98 -0.92 -1.75
C HIS A 125 -3.64 -2.38 -1.38
N PRO A 126 -2.88 -2.62 -0.27
CA PRO A 126 -2.63 -3.94 0.29
C PRO A 126 -3.91 -4.70 0.66
N PHE A 127 -3.79 -6.00 0.90
CA PHE A 127 -4.86 -6.79 1.51
C PHE A 127 -5.33 -6.14 2.82
N GLY A 128 -6.65 -5.95 2.94
CA GLY A 128 -7.25 -5.33 4.13
C GLY A 128 -6.95 -3.84 4.32
N GLY A 129 -6.28 -3.19 3.36
CA GLY A 129 -5.98 -1.76 3.39
C GLY A 129 -7.13 -0.88 2.91
N VAL A 130 -6.91 0.43 2.96
CA VAL A 130 -7.82 1.47 2.44
C VAL A 130 -7.00 2.56 1.74
N LYS A 131 -7.68 3.36 0.91
CA LYS A 131 -7.07 4.39 0.05
C LYS A 131 -6.26 5.46 0.79
N GLU A 132 -6.61 5.76 2.04
CA GLU A 132 -5.92 6.77 2.86
C GLU A 132 -4.54 6.33 3.36
N GLN A 133 -4.27 5.02 3.29
CA GLN A 133 -3.01 4.44 3.78
C GLN A 133 -1.92 4.47 2.71
N THR A 134 -1.23 3.37 2.52
CA THR A 134 -0.06 3.26 1.61
C THR A 134 -0.37 3.70 0.19
N SER A 135 -1.54 3.34 -0.35
CA SER A 135 -1.91 3.71 -1.73
C SER A 135 -2.09 5.22 -1.91
N GLY A 136 -2.70 5.90 -0.94
CA GLY A 136 -2.86 7.35 -0.98
C GLY A 136 -1.52 8.09 -0.87
N LEU A 137 -0.60 7.57 -0.04
CA LEU A 137 0.76 8.11 0.03
C LEU A 137 1.47 8.04 -1.32
N HIS A 138 1.43 6.86 -1.98
CA HIS A 138 2.06 6.69 -3.28
C HIS A 138 1.37 7.53 -4.37
N ALA A 139 0.02 7.58 -4.37
CA ALA A 139 -0.72 8.40 -5.33
C ALA A 139 -0.36 9.89 -5.20
N ARG A 140 -0.23 10.40 -3.97
CA ARG A 140 0.23 11.77 -3.74
C ARG A 140 1.64 11.99 -4.28
N LYS A 141 2.57 11.06 -4.00
CA LYS A 141 3.96 11.17 -4.50
C LYS A 141 4.05 11.12 -6.03
N LEU A 142 3.21 10.34 -6.67
CA LEU A 142 3.10 10.31 -8.13
C LEU A 142 2.55 11.63 -8.69
N ALA A 143 1.61 12.25 -8.00
CA ALA A 143 1.10 13.58 -8.40
C ALA A 143 2.18 14.68 -8.24
N GLU A 144 3.03 14.60 -7.21
CA GLU A 144 4.21 15.48 -7.08
C GLU A 144 5.20 15.31 -8.28
N LEU A 145 5.19 14.16 -8.94
CA LEU A 145 6.00 13.86 -10.13
C LEU A 145 5.30 14.22 -11.46
N GLY A 146 4.12 14.83 -11.42
CA GLY A 146 3.41 15.30 -12.62
C GLY A 146 2.40 14.31 -13.19
N TYR A 147 2.04 13.24 -12.50
CA TYR A 147 0.98 12.32 -12.92
C TYR A 147 -0.38 12.70 -12.32
N VAL A 148 -1.47 12.37 -13.01
CA VAL A 148 -2.76 12.20 -12.34
C VAL A 148 -2.73 10.82 -11.68
N ALA A 149 -3.04 10.73 -10.38
CA ALA A 149 -2.95 9.47 -9.65
C ALA A 149 -4.24 9.17 -8.88
N LEU A 150 -4.74 7.93 -9.00
CA LEU A 150 -5.95 7.46 -8.34
C LEU A 150 -5.62 6.40 -7.31
N ALA A 151 -5.89 6.69 -6.03
CA ALA A 151 -5.99 5.68 -4.97
C ALA A 151 -7.46 5.41 -4.68
N PHE A 152 -7.87 4.16 -4.61
CA PHE A 152 -9.25 3.79 -4.38
C PHE A 152 -9.40 2.73 -3.30
N ASP A 153 -10.54 2.71 -2.62
CA ASP A 153 -10.95 1.58 -1.79
C ASP A 153 -11.52 0.49 -2.71
N ALA A 154 -11.02 -0.72 -2.58
CA ALA A 154 -11.61 -1.84 -3.31
C ALA A 154 -13.03 -2.13 -2.82
N SER A 155 -13.83 -2.81 -3.64
CA SER A 155 -15.13 -3.34 -3.24
C SER A 155 -15.08 -4.00 -1.87
N TYR A 156 -16.07 -3.76 -1.04
CA TYR A 156 -16.23 -4.28 0.33
C TYR A 156 -15.34 -3.60 1.39
N TYR A 157 -14.43 -2.70 1.01
CA TYR A 157 -13.50 -2.01 1.91
C TYR A 157 -13.77 -0.51 1.98
N GLY A 158 -13.27 0.12 3.04
CA GLY A 158 -13.29 1.56 3.23
C GLY A 158 -14.67 2.21 3.01
N GLU A 159 -14.70 3.23 2.17
CA GLU A 159 -15.92 3.94 1.77
C GLU A 159 -16.62 3.29 0.55
N SER A 160 -15.96 2.35 -0.15
CA SER A 160 -16.58 1.64 -1.28
C SER A 160 -17.71 0.71 -0.83
N GLY A 161 -18.62 0.45 -1.74
CA GLY A 161 -19.80 -0.35 -1.50
C GLY A 161 -19.54 -1.85 -1.40
N GLY A 162 -20.63 -2.61 -1.45
CA GLY A 162 -20.64 -4.07 -1.45
C GLY A 162 -20.81 -4.70 -0.06
N TYR A 163 -21.48 -5.85 -0.06
CA TYR A 163 -21.71 -6.70 1.13
C TYR A 163 -21.42 -8.16 0.81
N PRO A 164 -20.92 -8.93 1.81
CA PRO A 164 -20.55 -8.53 3.17
C PRO A 164 -19.30 -7.65 3.18
N ARG A 165 -19.17 -6.79 4.20
CA ARG A 165 -17.97 -5.93 4.34
C ARG A 165 -16.72 -6.77 4.58
N ARG A 166 -15.56 -6.25 4.15
CA ARG A 166 -14.23 -6.88 4.29
C ARG A 166 -14.11 -8.23 3.60
N MET A 167 -14.92 -8.47 2.57
CA MET A 167 -14.79 -9.66 1.74
C MET A 167 -13.65 -9.46 0.74
N GLU A 168 -12.74 -10.42 0.70
CA GLU A 168 -11.68 -10.44 -0.31
C GLU A 168 -12.08 -11.40 -1.42
N SER A 169 -12.52 -10.86 -2.54
CA SER A 169 -12.86 -11.59 -3.75
C SER A 169 -11.84 -11.27 -4.85
N PRO A 170 -11.00 -12.22 -5.26
CA PRO A 170 -10.02 -11.99 -6.32
C PRO A 170 -10.63 -11.46 -7.62
N GLU A 171 -11.76 -12.01 -8.04
CA GLU A 171 -12.45 -11.61 -9.27
C GLU A 171 -12.92 -10.15 -9.19
N VAL A 172 -13.55 -9.77 -8.07
CA VAL A 172 -14.03 -8.41 -7.87
C VAL A 172 -12.87 -7.42 -7.74
N ARG A 173 -11.79 -7.82 -7.06
CA ARG A 173 -10.57 -6.98 -6.95
C ARG A 173 -9.91 -6.70 -8.29
N VAL A 174 -9.89 -7.69 -9.19
CA VAL A 174 -9.39 -7.52 -10.56
C VAL A 174 -10.31 -6.59 -11.36
N GLU A 175 -11.62 -6.78 -11.24
CA GLU A 175 -12.61 -5.92 -11.88
C GLU A 175 -12.54 -4.47 -11.38
N ASP A 176 -12.28 -4.23 -10.08
CA ASP A 176 -12.12 -2.88 -9.54
C ASP A 176 -10.99 -2.10 -10.21
N PHE A 177 -9.88 -2.78 -10.61
CA PHE A 177 -8.83 -2.15 -11.41
C PHE A 177 -9.30 -1.77 -12.80
N SER A 178 -10.06 -2.64 -13.47
CA SER A 178 -10.64 -2.33 -14.80
C SER A 178 -11.67 -1.20 -14.72
N ALA A 179 -12.47 -1.15 -13.67
CA ALA A 179 -13.39 -0.04 -13.42
C ALA A 179 -12.65 1.29 -13.18
N ALA A 180 -11.52 1.25 -12.48
CA ALA A 180 -10.66 2.43 -12.33
C ALA A 180 -10.05 2.88 -13.67
N VAL A 181 -9.72 1.94 -14.56
CA VAL A 181 -9.29 2.24 -15.94
C VAL A 181 -10.44 2.87 -16.74
N ASP A 182 -11.66 2.34 -16.63
CA ASP A 182 -12.85 2.92 -17.26
C ASP A 182 -13.06 4.37 -16.83
N PHE A 183 -12.99 4.64 -15.53
CA PHE A 183 -13.10 5.97 -14.97
C PHE A 183 -12.04 6.92 -15.52
N LEU A 184 -10.76 6.53 -15.47
CA LEU A 184 -9.66 7.39 -15.91
C LEU A 184 -9.64 7.59 -17.43
N THR A 185 -10.01 6.58 -18.22
CA THR A 185 -10.09 6.68 -19.68
C THR A 185 -11.11 7.75 -20.12
N ASN A 186 -12.18 7.92 -19.34
CA ASN A 186 -13.22 8.92 -19.60
C ASN A 186 -12.95 10.26 -18.90
N HIS A 187 -11.91 10.38 -18.08
CA HIS A 187 -11.59 11.61 -17.36
C HIS A 187 -10.95 12.65 -18.30
N PRO A 188 -11.44 13.92 -18.35
CA PRO A 188 -10.99 14.92 -19.31
C PRO A 188 -9.49 15.25 -19.18
N ALA A 189 -8.92 15.16 -17.98
CA ALA A 189 -7.51 15.45 -17.72
C ALA A 189 -6.55 14.27 -18.01
N VAL A 190 -7.03 13.14 -18.54
CA VAL A 190 -6.20 11.94 -18.70
C VAL A 190 -6.01 11.59 -20.18
N TYR A 191 -4.78 11.20 -20.53
CA TYR A 191 -4.51 10.51 -21.79
C TYR A 191 -4.98 9.06 -21.68
N ALA A 192 -6.02 8.69 -22.39
CA ALA A 192 -6.63 7.35 -22.36
C ALA A 192 -5.65 6.22 -22.75
N ASP A 193 -4.61 6.54 -23.50
CA ASP A 193 -3.54 5.61 -23.94
C ASP A 193 -2.30 5.61 -23.02
N LYS A 194 -2.34 6.36 -21.90
CA LYS A 194 -1.21 6.49 -20.97
C LYS A 194 -1.64 6.22 -19.52
N ILE A 195 -2.23 5.06 -19.29
CA ILE A 195 -2.67 4.62 -17.96
C ILE A 195 -1.75 3.49 -17.46
N GLY A 196 -1.14 3.68 -16.30
CA GLY A 196 -0.36 2.68 -15.59
C GLY A 196 -1.01 2.26 -14.28
N VAL A 197 -0.55 1.15 -13.73
CA VAL A 197 -1.03 0.60 -12.45
C VAL A 197 0.15 0.31 -11.53
N ILE A 198 0.00 0.63 -10.25
CA ILE A 198 0.88 0.18 -9.18
C ILE A 198 0.06 -0.63 -8.20
N GLY A 199 0.42 -1.89 -7.98
CA GLY A 199 -0.21 -2.74 -6.99
C GLY A 199 0.69 -2.97 -5.79
N ILE A 200 0.17 -2.75 -4.57
CA ILE A 200 0.93 -2.88 -3.33
C ILE A 200 0.51 -4.15 -2.60
N CYS A 201 1.46 -5.01 -2.20
CA CYS A 201 1.24 -6.25 -1.46
C CYS A 201 0.19 -7.15 -2.15
N GLY A 202 -0.94 -7.45 -1.52
CA GLY A 202 -2.06 -8.18 -2.14
C GLY A 202 -2.63 -7.47 -3.37
N GLY A 203 -2.66 -6.13 -3.38
CA GLY A 203 -3.04 -5.34 -4.55
C GLY A 203 -2.13 -5.59 -5.76
N GLY A 204 -0.86 -5.96 -5.53
CA GLY A 204 0.07 -6.34 -6.59
C GLY A 204 -0.40 -7.58 -7.36
N CYS A 205 -0.86 -8.61 -6.66
CA CYS A 205 -1.39 -9.82 -7.31
C CYS A 205 -2.58 -9.49 -8.24
N TYR A 206 -3.52 -8.69 -7.74
CA TYR A 206 -4.71 -8.34 -8.52
C TYR A 206 -4.40 -7.38 -9.67
N SER A 207 -3.46 -6.46 -9.49
CA SER A 207 -3.02 -5.56 -10.57
C SER A 207 -2.32 -6.33 -11.70
N VAL A 208 -1.54 -7.36 -11.39
CA VAL A 208 -0.97 -8.27 -12.40
C VAL A 208 -2.07 -8.96 -13.18
N SER A 209 -3.06 -9.55 -12.47
CA SER A 209 -4.19 -10.23 -13.11
C SER A 209 -5.02 -9.28 -13.99
N ALA A 210 -5.28 -8.05 -13.53
CA ALA A 210 -5.98 -7.03 -14.31
C ALA A 210 -5.20 -6.66 -15.58
N THR A 211 -3.88 -6.46 -15.48
CA THR A 211 -3.04 -6.10 -16.62
C THR A 211 -2.99 -7.20 -17.70
N GLN A 212 -3.14 -8.47 -17.30
CA GLN A 212 -3.18 -9.58 -18.26
C GLN A 212 -4.43 -9.58 -19.15
N ILE A 213 -5.53 -9.01 -18.67
CA ILE A 213 -6.82 -9.05 -19.37
C ILE A 213 -7.28 -7.66 -19.86
N ASP A 214 -6.71 -6.58 -19.35
CA ASP A 214 -7.06 -5.21 -19.74
C ASP A 214 -5.86 -4.50 -20.41
N HIS A 215 -5.84 -4.53 -21.73
CA HIS A 215 -4.74 -3.96 -22.53
C HIS A 215 -4.71 -2.42 -22.55
N ARG A 216 -5.66 -1.74 -21.92
CA ARG A 216 -5.63 -0.29 -21.71
C ARG A 216 -4.60 0.08 -20.63
N ILE A 217 -4.21 -0.85 -19.78
CA ILE A 217 -3.10 -0.70 -18.83
C ILE A 217 -1.78 -0.81 -19.62
N LYS A 218 -1.02 0.28 -19.68
CA LYS A 218 0.22 0.37 -20.49
C LYS A 218 1.50 0.12 -19.70
N ALA A 219 1.42 0.24 -18.39
CA ALA A 219 2.56 -0.01 -17.50
C ALA A 219 2.06 -0.63 -16.19
N LEU A 220 2.85 -1.53 -15.66
CA LEU A 220 2.58 -2.19 -14.37
C LEU A 220 3.84 -2.14 -13.51
N ALA A 221 3.66 -1.75 -12.25
CA ALA A 221 4.66 -1.94 -11.20
C ALA A 221 4.02 -2.61 -9.99
N THR A 222 4.80 -3.33 -9.22
CA THR A 222 4.36 -3.95 -7.97
C THR A 222 5.33 -3.63 -6.84
N ILE A 223 4.78 -3.36 -5.67
CA ILE A 223 5.56 -3.09 -4.46
C ILE A 223 5.28 -4.20 -3.46
N SER A 224 6.32 -4.96 -3.08
CA SER A 224 6.21 -6.07 -2.13
C SER A 224 5.03 -7.02 -2.44
N MET A 225 4.86 -7.37 -3.72
CA MET A 225 3.74 -8.17 -4.20
C MET A 225 3.65 -9.51 -3.47
N TYR A 226 2.44 -9.91 -3.17
CA TYR A 226 2.12 -11.20 -2.57
C TYR A 226 1.37 -12.09 -3.57
N ASP A 227 1.76 -13.35 -3.71
CA ASP A 227 0.94 -14.36 -4.38
C ASP A 227 -0.23 -14.75 -3.45
N MET A 228 -1.37 -14.09 -3.64
CA MET A 228 -2.56 -14.31 -2.82
C MET A 228 -3.12 -15.72 -2.97
N GLY A 229 -2.97 -16.33 -4.15
CA GLY A 229 -3.36 -17.72 -4.40
C GLY A 229 -2.52 -18.69 -3.55
N ARG A 230 -1.19 -18.53 -3.57
CA ARG A 230 -0.29 -19.34 -2.75
C ARG A 230 -0.53 -19.12 -1.26
N ALA A 231 -0.63 -17.86 -0.83
CA ALA A 231 -0.89 -17.52 0.56
C ALA A 231 -2.21 -18.16 1.08
N ARG A 232 -3.24 -18.23 0.24
CA ARG A 232 -4.51 -18.91 0.59
C ARG A 232 -4.42 -20.42 0.61
N ARG A 233 -3.55 -21.01 -0.21
CA ARG A 233 -3.38 -22.48 -0.26
C ARG A 233 -2.39 -23.02 0.75
N GLN A 234 -1.35 -22.27 1.05
CA GLN A 234 -0.19 -22.75 1.83
C GLN A 234 0.08 -21.90 3.08
N GLY A 235 -0.73 -20.85 3.32
CA GLY A 235 -0.46 -19.86 4.38
C GLY A 235 0.64 -18.87 3.98
N VAL A 236 0.81 -17.85 4.78
CA VAL A 236 1.88 -16.85 4.59
C VAL A 236 3.24 -17.53 4.87
N GLY A 237 4.13 -17.49 3.89
CA GLY A 237 5.43 -18.14 3.99
C GLY A 237 5.37 -19.68 4.00
N ASP A 238 4.35 -20.27 3.38
CA ASP A 238 4.10 -21.71 3.31
C ASP A 238 3.94 -22.35 4.71
N SER A 239 3.32 -21.61 5.61
CA SER A 239 3.16 -21.99 7.03
C SER A 239 2.06 -23.04 7.29
N GLN A 240 1.27 -23.43 6.28
CA GLN A 240 0.17 -24.38 6.41
C GLN A 240 0.47 -25.69 5.69
N THR A 241 0.25 -26.81 6.38
CA THR A 241 0.23 -28.13 5.74
C THR A 241 -1.07 -28.36 4.98
N TYR A 242 -1.08 -29.38 4.14
CA TYR A 242 -2.30 -29.81 3.42
C TYR A 242 -3.43 -30.16 4.39
N GLU A 243 -3.12 -30.91 5.45
CA GLU A 243 -4.08 -31.36 6.47
C GLU A 243 -4.69 -30.18 7.22
N GLN A 244 -3.87 -29.20 7.61
CA GLN A 244 -4.34 -27.96 8.25
C GLN A 244 -5.28 -27.18 7.32
N ARG A 245 -4.95 -27.11 6.04
CA ARG A 245 -5.83 -26.47 5.06
C ARG A 245 -7.15 -27.22 4.92
N MET A 246 -7.14 -28.57 4.83
CA MET A 246 -8.38 -29.34 4.74
C MET A 246 -9.26 -29.12 5.96
N ALA A 247 -8.69 -29.11 7.16
CA ALA A 247 -9.43 -28.80 8.39
C ALA A 247 -10.09 -27.42 8.37
N ILE A 248 -9.40 -26.40 7.82
CA ILE A 248 -9.99 -25.06 7.65
C ILE A 248 -11.16 -25.09 6.65
N LEU A 249 -11.03 -25.78 5.54
CA LEU A 249 -12.12 -25.90 4.54
C LEU A 249 -13.34 -26.60 5.12
N ASP A 250 -13.13 -27.66 5.92
CA ASP A 250 -14.21 -28.35 6.62
C ASP A 250 -14.91 -27.45 7.64
N GLU A 251 -14.15 -26.64 8.40
CA GLU A 251 -14.71 -25.68 9.33
C GLU A 251 -15.50 -24.59 8.62
N ILE A 252 -15.00 -24.07 7.48
CA ILE A 252 -15.73 -23.13 6.64
C ILE A 252 -17.07 -23.73 6.19
N GLY A 253 -17.07 -24.99 5.78
CA GLY A 253 -18.28 -25.70 5.37
C GLY A 253 -19.30 -25.81 6.51
N ARG A 254 -18.85 -26.22 7.69
CA ARG A 254 -19.69 -26.29 8.92
C ARG A 254 -20.26 -24.92 9.31
N GLN A 255 -19.41 -23.90 9.32
CA GLN A 255 -19.81 -22.52 9.64
C GLN A 255 -20.88 -22.00 8.66
N ARG A 256 -20.66 -22.21 7.36
CA ARG A 256 -21.62 -21.80 6.32
C ARG A 256 -22.97 -22.47 6.48
N THR A 257 -23.00 -23.76 6.82
CA THR A 257 -24.24 -24.50 7.11
C THR A 257 -24.95 -23.95 8.35
N ALA A 258 -24.20 -23.64 9.42
CA ALA A 258 -24.76 -23.07 10.63
C ALA A 258 -25.34 -21.67 10.39
N GLU A 259 -24.66 -20.83 9.62
CA GLU A 259 -25.15 -19.48 9.25
C GLU A 259 -26.44 -19.55 8.43
N TYR A 260 -26.57 -20.51 7.51
CA TYR A 260 -27.81 -20.75 6.79
C TYR A 260 -28.96 -21.14 7.75
N GLY A 261 -28.63 -21.86 8.81
CA GLY A 261 -29.56 -22.22 9.89
C GLY A 261 -29.84 -21.09 10.91
N GLY A 262 -29.32 -19.89 10.70
CA GLY A 262 -29.56 -18.71 11.54
C GLY A 262 -28.49 -18.42 12.59
N ALA A 263 -27.36 -19.15 12.59
CA ALA A 263 -26.24 -18.81 13.46
C ALA A 263 -25.61 -17.46 13.04
N VAL A 264 -25.04 -16.77 14.03
CA VAL A 264 -24.33 -15.50 13.78
C VAL A 264 -23.10 -15.76 12.91
N ARG A 265 -22.94 -14.93 11.88
CA ARG A 265 -21.79 -14.98 10.99
C ARG A 265 -20.48 -14.78 11.79
N LYS A 266 -19.51 -15.61 11.54
CA LYS A 266 -18.16 -15.47 12.06
C LYS A 266 -17.22 -15.04 10.95
N ASP A 267 -16.46 -13.98 11.19
CA ASP A 267 -15.34 -13.63 10.33
C ASP A 267 -14.19 -14.60 10.63
N ILE A 268 -13.80 -15.39 9.64
CA ILE A 268 -12.61 -16.24 9.74
C ILE A 268 -11.41 -15.35 9.49
N ARG A 269 -10.61 -15.15 10.51
CA ARG A 269 -9.39 -14.36 10.50
C ARG A 269 -8.21 -15.14 9.98
#